data_0336dc163dd13fc73b51960ec54f6c10
#
_entry.id   0336dc163dd13fc73b51960ec54f6c10
#
_cell.length_a   1.000
_cell.length_b   1.000
_cell.length_c   1.000
_cell.angle_alpha   90.00
_cell.angle_beta   90.00
_cell.angle_gamma   90.00
#
_symmetry.space_group_name_H-M   'P 1'
#
loop_
_entity.id
_entity.type
_entity.pdbx_description
1 polymer ?
#
loop_
_entity_poly.entity_id
_entity_poly.type
_entity_poly.pdbx_seq_one_letter_code
_entity_poly.pdbx_strand_id
1 'polypeptide(L)'
;MDTITQEQSSSAVPKAAIRALFELTGQVELGPAILMTLKDAIEHRLENIVTQIHFYELRYGMTFEQFEARGRSGDLPDRSSYQTEQDYFDWDGLVTRQQKLRDILQWLG
;
A
#
# COMPACT_ATOMS: atom_id res chain seq x y z
N MET A 1 32.14 15.33 4.26
CA MET A 1 31.49 16.53 4.83
C MET A 1 30.16 16.80 4.18
N ASP A 2 30.13 16.90 2.87
CA ASP A 2 28.88 17.19 2.18
C ASP A 2 27.82 16.11 2.37
N THR A 3 28.24 14.86 2.41
CA THR A 3 27.31 13.74 2.62
C THR A 3 26.58 13.86 3.96
N ILE A 4 27.33 14.25 5.00
CA ILE A 4 26.77 14.43 6.34
C ILE A 4 25.77 15.57 6.35
N THR A 5 26.09 16.66 5.67
CA THR A 5 25.20 17.82 5.56
C THR A 5 23.93 17.46 4.83
N GLN A 6 24.03 16.68 3.75
CA GLN A 6 22.86 16.23 3.00
C GLN A 6 21.97 15.31 3.81
N GLU A 7 22.58 14.41 4.59
CA GLU A 7 21.83 13.50 5.44
C GLU A 7 21.07 14.29 6.51
N GLN A 8 21.68 15.29 7.10
CA GLN A 8 21.01 16.14 8.06
C GLN A 8 19.85 16.90 7.45
N SER A 9 20.04 17.44 6.24
CA SER A 9 18.98 18.14 5.52
C SER A 9 17.81 17.20 5.20
N SER A 10 18.10 15.99 4.73
CA SER A 10 17.05 15.03 4.36
C SER A 10 16.32 14.47 5.57
N SER A 11 16.96 14.44 6.74
CA SER A 11 16.34 13.96 7.97
C SER A 11 15.64 15.06 8.76
N ALA A 12 15.87 16.32 8.40
CA ALA A 12 15.25 17.43 9.12
C ALA A 12 13.77 17.54 8.79
N VAL A 13 12.94 17.62 9.83
CA VAL A 13 11.50 17.80 9.65
C VAL A 13 11.17 19.27 9.71
N PRO A 14 10.57 19.84 8.66
CA PRO A 14 10.21 21.27 8.67
C PRO A 14 9.26 21.59 9.83
N LYS A 15 9.43 22.76 10.44
CA LYS A 15 8.54 23.21 11.51
C LYS A 15 7.08 23.27 11.07
N ALA A 16 6.84 23.66 9.83
CA ALA A 16 5.49 23.69 9.28
C ALA A 16 4.85 22.31 9.28
N ALA A 17 5.63 21.27 8.99
CA ALA A 17 5.13 19.89 8.99
C ALA A 17 4.76 19.44 10.40
N ILE A 18 5.59 19.79 11.38
CA ILE A 18 5.32 19.46 12.79
C ILE A 18 4.04 20.16 13.25
N ARG A 19 3.89 21.41 12.93
CA ARG A 19 2.68 22.17 13.27
C ARG A 19 1.45 21.55 12.62
N ALA A 20 1.58 21.18 11.33
CA ALA A 20 0.50 20.56 10.60
C ALA A 20 0.08 19.23 11.22
N LEU A 21 1.03 18.43 11.72
CA LEU A 21 0.72 17.17 12.39
C LEU A 21 -0.16 17.40 13.61
N PHE A 22 0.16 18.38 14.43
CA PHE A 22 -0.64 18.69 15.62
C PHE A 22 -2.03 19.16 15.24
N GLU A 23 -2.14 20.06 14.28
CA GLU A 23 -3.44 20.59 13.86
C GLU A 23 -4.28 19.53 13.15
N LEU A 24 -3.66 18.70 12.33
CA LEU A 24 -4.34 17.63 11.60
C LEU A 24 -4.91 16.57 12.55
N THR A 25 -4.13 16.17 13.53
CA THR A 25 -4.47 15.03 14.40
C THR A 25 -5.16 15.46 15.69
N GLY A 26 -5.06 16.72 16.07
CA GLY A 26 -5.54 17.18 17.38
C GLY A 26 -4.69 16.70 18.55
N GLN A 27 -3.57 16.05 18.27
CA GLN A 27 -2.66 15.58 19.30
C GLN A 27 -1.76 16.72 19.79
N VAL A 28 -1.27 16.62 21.02
CA VAL A 28 -0.39 17.61 21.61
C VAL A 28 1.05 17.11 21.74
N GLU A 29 1.29 15.86 21.40
CA GLU A 29 2.62 15.25 21.42
C GLU A 29 2.98 14.74 20.03
N LEU A 30 4.25 14.87 19.66
CA LEU A 30 4.73 14.53 18.33
C LEU A 30 4.61 13.04 18.01
N GLY A 31 5.00 12.17 18.95
CA GLY A 31 4.94 10.72 18.75
C GLY A 31 3.53 10.24 18.40
N PRO A 32 2.54 10.51 19.25
CA PRO A 32 1.15 10.15 18.93
C PRO A 32 0.63 10.78 17.65
N ALA A 33 1.02 12.01 17.34
CA ALA A 33 0.59 12.69 16.11
C ALA A 33 1.14 11.97 14.87
N ILE A 34 2.40 11.59 14.90
CA ILE A 34 3.03 10.85 13.80
C ILE A 34 2.36 9.49 13.64
N LEU A 35 2.17 8.77 14.74
CA LEU A 35 1.58 7.45 14.71
C LEU A 35 0.17 7.47 14.12
N MET A 36 -0.65 8.42 14.54
CA MET A 36 -2.01 8.58 14.03
C MET A 36 -1.98 8.87 12.52
N THR A 37 -1.12 9.78 12.10
CA THR A 37 -1.01 10.15 10.69
C THR A 37 -0.58 8.98 9.82
N LEU A 38 0.39 8.18 10.29
CA LEU A 38 0.84 6.99 9.59
C LEU A 38 -0.27 5.96 9.45
N LYS A 39 -1.01 5.71 10.52
CA LYS A 39 -2.13 4.76 10.48
C LYS A 39 -3.20 5.22 9.50
N ASP A 40 -3.57 6.49 9.55
CA ASP A 40 -4.56 7.05 8.63
C ASP A 40 -4.11 6.91 7.17
N ALA A 41 -2.85 7.21 6.90
CA ALA A 41 -2.31 7.11 5.55
C ALA A 41 -2.33 5.67 5.04
N ILE A 42 -1.95 4.73 5.90
CA ILE A 42 -1.93 3.30 5.54
C ILE A 42 -3.34 2.79 5.29
N GLU A 43 -4.28 3.13 6.16
CA GLU A 43 -5.68 2.72 6.01
C GLU A 43 -6.29 3.26 4.72
N HIS A 44 -6.01 4.52 4.40
CA HIS A 44 -6.48 5.12 3.15
C HIS A 44 -5.93 4.38 1.93
N ARG A 45 -4.64 4.04 1.95
CA ARG A 45 -4.01 3.30 0.87
C ARG A 45 -4.57 1.88 0.75
N LEU A 46 -4.86 1.24 1.90
CA LEU A 46 -5.49 -0.07 1.90
C LEU A 46 -6.89 -0.03 1.30
N GLU A 47 -7.68 0.97 1.61
CA GLU A 47 -9.02 1.12 1.01
C GLU A 47 -8.94 1.20 -0.51
N ASN A 48 -7.99 1.97 -1.03
CA ASN A 48 -7.79 2.09 -2.47
C ASN A 48 -7.36 0.77 -3.10
N ILE A 49 -6.47 0.04 -2.44
CA ILE A 49 -6.01 -1.26 -2.91
C ILE A 49 -7.15 -2.27 -2.93
N VAL A 50 -7.95 -2.31 -1.86
CA VAL A 50 -9.11 -3.21 -1.79
C VAL A 50 -10.07 -2.95 -2.94
N THR A 51 -10.33 -1.69 -3.26
CA THR A 51 -11.19 -1.34 -4.38
C THR A 51 -10.63 -1.86 -5.70
N GLN A 52 -9.34 -1.72 -5.93
CA GLN A 52 -8.69 -2.20 -7.14
C GLN A 52 -8.66 -3.73 -7.22
N ILE A 53 -8.39 -4.40 -6.10
CA ILE A 53 -8.44 -5.86 -6.04
C ILE A 53 -9.84 -6.35 -6.36
N HIS A 54 -10.85 -5.71 -5.80
CA HIS A 54 -12.25 -6.08 -6.03
C HIS A 54 -12.61 -5.96 -7.52
N PHE A 55 -12.06 -4.97 -8.22
CA PHE A 55 -12.25 -4.83 -9.65
C PHE A 55 -11.81 -6.11 -10.39
N TYR A 56 -10.64 -6.65 -10.04
CA TYR A 56 -10.16 -7.88 -10.67
C TYR A 56 -10.97 -9.10 -10.25
N GLU A 57 -11.38 -9.15 -8.98
CA GLU A 57 -12.23 -10.25 -8.50
C GLU A 57 -13.55 -10.31 -9.27
N LEU A 58 -14.16 -9.16 -9.52
CA LEU A 58 -15.38 -9.09 -10.30
C LEU A 58 -15.14 -9.46 -11.77
N ARG A 59 -14.02 -8.98 -12.31
CA ARG A 59 -13.69 -9.25 -13.71
C ARG A 59 -13.52 -10.73 -14.00
N TYR A 60 -12.87 -11.45 -13.10
CA TYR A 60 -12.56 -12.87 -13.28
C TYR A 60 -13.48 -13.80 -12.48
N GLY A 61 -14.30 -13.26 -11.60
CA GLY A 61 -15.23 -14.07 -10.80
C GLY A 61 -14.54 -14.99 -9.81
N MET A 62 -13.35 -14.61 -9.32
CA MET A 62 -12.57 -15.43 -8.41
C MET A 62 -11.59 -14.58 -7.61
N THR A 63 -10.99 -15.18 -6.57
CA THR A 63 -9.91 -14.53 -5.81
C THR A 63 -8.60 -14.63 -6.59
N PHE A 64 -7.61 -13.83 -6.16
CA PHE A 64 -6.29 -13.88 -6.77
C PHE A 64 -5.66 -15.27 -6.63
N GLU A 65 -5.80 -15.92 -5.48
CA GLU A 65 -5.27 -17.25 -5.25
C GLU A 65 -5.86 -18.28 -6.21
N GLN A 66 -7.16 -18.18 -6.47
CA GLN A 66 -7.83 -19.03 -7.43
C GLN A 66 -7.36 -18.74 -8.85
N PHE A 67 -7.22 -17.47 -9.18
CA PHE A 67 -6.74 -17.03 -10.48
C PHE A 67 -5.34 -17.56 -10.75
N GLU A 68 -4.44 -17.42 -9.77
CA GLU A 68 -3.07 -17.90 -9.88
C GLU A 68 -3.02 -19.42 -10.02
N ALA A 69 -3.80 -20.14 -9.23
CA ALA A 69 -3.85 -21.59 -9.29
C ALA A 69 -4.35 -22.07 -10.66
N ARG A 70 -5.39 -21.42 -11.20
CA ARG A 70 -5.90 -21.78 -12.52
C ARG A 70 -4.91 -21.46 -13.61
N GLY A 71 -4.17 -20.36 -13.47
CA GLY A 71 -3.11 -20.00 -14.41
C GLY A 71 -2.04 -21.08 -14.48
N ARG A 72 -1.64 -21.62 -13.33
CA ARG A 72 -0.64 -22.68 -13.27
C ARG A 72 -1.14 -24.01 -13.88
N SER A 73 -2.43 -24.31 -13.70
CA SER A 73 -3.01 -25.54 -14.23
C SER A 73 -3.45 -25.42 -15.68
N GLY A 74 -3.41 -24.24 -16.25
CA GLY A 74 -3.81 -24.02 -17.63
C GLY A 74 -5.30 -23.87 -17.84
N ASP A 75 -6.07 -23.67 -16.79
CA ASP A 75 -7.53 -23.62 -16.84
C ASP A 75 -8.12 -22.24 -17.08
N LEU A 76 -7.29 -21.21 -17.28
CA LEU A 76 -7.78 -19.87 -17.53
C LEU A 76 -8.13 -19.69 -19.01
N PRO A 77 -9.33 -19.19 -19.31
CA PRO A 77 -9.63 -18.75 -20.68
C PRO A 77 -8.69 -17.60 -21.02
N ASP A 78 -8.27 -17.52 -22.29
CA ASP A 78 -7.37 -16.47 -22.78
C ASP A 78 -6.07 -16.33 -21.98
N ARG A 79 -5.60 -17.43 -21.43
CA ARG A 79 -4.39 -17.47 -20.61
C ARG A 79 -3.18 -16.84 -21.30
N SER A 80 -3.09 -16.96 -22.61
CA SER A 80 -2.00 -16.42 -23.41
C SER A 80 -2.25 -15.00 -23.88
N SER A 81 -3.39 -14.38 -23.53
CA SER A 81 -3.65 -13.02 -23.95
C SER A 81 -2.78 -12.04 -23.19
N TYR A 82 -2.37 -11.00 -23.88
CA TYR A 82 -1.60 -9.92 -23.27
C TYR A 82 -2.33 -9.31 -22.07
N GLN A 83 -3.65 -9.11 -22.22
CA GLN A 83 -4.45 -8.49 -21.17
C GLN A 83 -4.48 -9.35 -19.90
N THR A 84 -4.60 -10.65 -20.05
CA THR A 84 -4.63 -11.56 -18.91
C THR A 84 -3.28 -11.57 -18.18
N GLU A 85 -2.17 -11.54 -18.92
CA GLU A 85 -0.85 -11.44 -18.31
C GLU A 85 -0.67 -10.12 -17.57
N GLN A 86 -1.10 -9.02 -18.19
CA GLN A 86 -0.99 -7.70 -17.57
C GLN A 86 -1.83 -7.65 -16.29
N ASP A 87 -3.05 -8.19 -16.33
CA ASP A 87 -3.91 -8.25 -15.15
C ASP A 87 -3.29 -9.10 -14.05
N TYR A 88 -2.64 -10.19 -14.39
CA TYR A 88 -1.94 -11.01 -13.40
C TYR A 88 -0.88 -10.20 -12.66
N PHE A 89 -0.02 -9.50 -13.40
CA PHE A 89 1.04 -8.71 -12.78
C PHE A 89 0.49 -7.57 -11.94
N ASP A 90 -0.51 -6.87 -12.44
CA ASP A 90 -1.11 -5.75 -11.72
C ASP A 90 -1.81 -6.23 -10.44
N TRP A 91 -2.57 -7.30 -10.55
CA TRP A 91 -3.29 -7.88 -9.42
C TRP A 91 -2.32 -8.43 -8.37
N ASP A 92 -1.28 -9.15 -8.82
CA ASP A 92 -0.23 -9.64 -7.94
C ASP A 92 0.43 -8.51 -7.16
N GLY A 93 0.74 -7.43 -7.84
CA GLY A 93 1.32 -6.24 -7.22
C GLY A 93 0.42 -5.65 -6.14
N LEU A 94 -0.89 -5.58 -6.39
CA LEU A 94 -1.87 -5.08 -5.42
C LEU A 94 -1.95 -5.99 -4.19
N VAL A 95 -2.02 -7.29 -4.38
CA VAL A 95 -2.10 -8.26 -3.28
C VAL A 95 -0.83 -8.21 -2.44
N THR A 96 0.32 -8.14 -3.08
CA THR A 96 1.61 -8.03 -2.40
C THR A 96 1.69 -6.73 -1.59
N ARG A 97 1.28 -5.62 -2.18
CA ARG A 97 1.29 -4.32 -1.52
C ARG A 97 0.32 -4.30 -0.34
N GLN A 98 -0.85 -4.89 -0.51
CA GLN A 98 -1.85 -5.01 0.56
C GLN A 98 -1.27 -5.72 1.77
N GLN A 99 -0.60 -6.84 1.55
CA GLN A 99 -0.01 -7.60 2.65
C GLN A 99 1.06 -6.79 3.36
N LYS A 100 1.90 -6.10 2.60
CA LYS A 100 2.95 -5.27 3.17
C LYS A 100 2.37 -4.17 4.06
N LEU A 101 1.33 -3.50 3.61
CA LEU A 101 0.70 -2.43 4.39
C LEU A 101 0.03 -2.97 5.66
N ARG A 102 -0.60 -4.14 5.57
CA ARG A 102 -1.17 -4.79 6.75
C ARG A 102 -0.09 -5.15 7.75
N ASP A 103 1.05 -5.64 7.28
CA ASP A 103 2.18 -5.97 8.15
C ASP A 103 2.68 -4.72 8.88
N ILE A 104 2.78 -3.60 8.17
CA ILE A 104 3.20 -2.34 8.77
C ILE A 104 2.23 -1.92 9.88
N LEU A 105 0.92 -1.98 9.64
CA LEU A 105 -0.07 -1.66 10.65
C LEU A 105 0.11 -2.53 11.89
N GLN A 106 0.39 -3.81 11.68
CA GLN A 106 0.51 -4.76 12.77
C GLN A 106 1.70 -4.43 13.68
N TRP A 107 2.89 -4.16 13.11
CA TRP A 107 4.03 -3.84 13.96
C TRP A 107 4.10 -2.38 14.37
N LEU A 108 3.33 -1.51 13.72
CA LEU A 108 3.23 -0.12 14.11
C LEU A 108 2.46 0.02 15.44
N GLY A 109 1.62 -0.91 15.69
CA GLY A 109 0.96 -0.99 16.95
C GLY A 109 -0.36 -0.42 17.10
#